data_537dfa1ec1830c2c73b04c00ef2619b6
#
_entry.id   537dfa1ec1830c2c73b04c00ef2619b6
#
_cell.length_a   1.000
_cell.length_b   1.000
_cell.length_c   1.000
_cell.angle_alpha   90.00
_cell.angle_beta   90.00
_cell.angle_gamma   90.00
#
_symmetry.space_group_name_H-M   'P 1'
#
loop_
_entity.id
_entity.type
_entity.pdbx_description
1 polymer ?
#
loop_
_entity_poly.entity_id
_entity_poly.type
_entity_poly.pdbx_seq_one_letter_code
_entity_poly.pdbx_strand_id
1 'polypeptide(L)'
;LPQLDAFPWLLRFYQCDRHGTQLTPNLEWRNNGWVADDRYLGHNWSWRPYFYHLLAEGWEERRLTLSNTYRDATSNQYCLTAGQFFDNGERLLLIDIDAVGL
;
A
#
# COMPACT_ATOMS: atom_id res chain seq x y z
N LEU A 1 0.85 -4.88 -17.26
CA LEU A 1 1.58 -4.39 -16.11
C LEU A 1 3.05 -4.23 -16.44
N PRO A 2 3.71 -3.17 -15.95
CA PRO A 2 5.11 -2.97 -16.23
C PRO A 2 5.98 -4.05 -15.58
N GLN A 3 7.15 -4.27 -16.14
CA GLN A 3 8.17 -5.08 -15.50
C GLN A 3 8.77 -4.29 -14.33
N LEU A 4 8.82 -4.89 -13.16
CA LEU A 4 9.26 -4.22 -11.94
C LEU A 4 10.71 -4.49 -11.55
N ASP A 5 11.47 -5.21 -12.39
CA ASP A 5 12.90 -5.42 -12.15
C ASP A 5 13.67 -4.09 -12.03
N ALA A 6 13.13 -3.04 -12.67
CA ALA A 6 13.68 -1.69 -12.59
C ALA A 6 13.26 -0.95 -11.30
N PHE A 7 12.37 -1.54 -10.50
CA PHE A 7 11.84 -0.90 -9.29
C PHE A 7 11.98 -1.84 -8.08
N PRO A 8 13.22 -2.17 -7.67
CA PRO A 8 13.44 -3.14 -6.58
C PRO A 8 12.92 -2.64 -5.22
N TRP A 9 12.64 -1.36 -5.11
CA TRP A 9 12.08 -0.75 -3.91
C TRP A 9 10.57 -0.96 -3.77
N LEU A 10 9.88 -1.42 -4.82
CA LEU A 10 8.43 -1.68 -4.78
C LEU A 10 8.17 -3.05 -4.16
N LEU A 11 7.48 -3.07 -3.02
CA LEU A 11 7.16 -4.32 -2.31
C LEU A 11 5.84 -4.91 -2.80
N ARG A 12 4.78 -4.13 -2.78
CA ARG A 12 3.44 -4.58 -3.15
C ARG A 12 2.52 -3.41 -3.39
N PHE A 13 1.37 -3.69 -4.00
CA PHE A 13 0.27 -2.73 -4.01
C PHE A 13 -1.06 -3.45 -3.79
N TYR A 14 -2.03 -2.70 -3.29
CA TYR A 14 -3.35 -3.20 -2.95
C TYR A 14 -4.32 -2.03 -2.84
N GLN A 15 -5.61 -2.36 -2.74
CA GLN A 15 -6.66 -1.35 -2.57
C GLN A 15 -7.41 -1.58 -1.28
N CYS A 16 -7.78 -0.47 -0.63
CA CYS A 16 -8.66 -0.47 0.53
C CYS A 16 -9.86 0.43 0.24
N ASP A 17 -10.92 0.23 1.01
CA ASP A 17 -11.98 1.22 1.08
C ASP A 17 -11.56 2.39 1.99
N ARG A 18 -12.38 3.42 2.08
CA ARG A 18 -12.09 4.60 2.89
C ARG A 18 -12.07 4.33 4.40
N HIS A 19 -12.56 3.18 4.85
CA HIS A 19 -12.53 2.77 6.24
C HIS A 19 -11.31 1.93 6.59
N GLY A 20 -10.47 1.63 5.60
CA GLY A 20 -9.24 0.87 5.80
C GLY A 20 -9.36 -0.62 5.58
N THR A 21 -10.50 -1.11 5.13
CA THR A 21 -10.68 -2.54 4.83
C THR A 21 -10.07 -2.85 3.47
N GLN A 22 -9.19 -3.85 3.44
CA GLN A 22 -8.52 -4.27 2.21
C GLN A 22 -9.47 -5.00 1.29
N LEU A 23 -9.62 -4.46 0.07
CA LEU A 23 -10.58 -4.94 -0.92
C LEU A 23 -9.97 -5.91 -1.93
N THR A 24 -8.65 -5.85 -2.12
CA THR A 24 -7.93 -6.68 -3.09
C THR A 24 -6.83 -7.46 -2.39
N PRO A 25 -6.39 -8.59 -2.97
CA PRO A 25 -5.14 -9.21 -2.52
C PRO A 25 -3.96 -8.24 -2.65
N ASN A 26 -2.90 -8.50 -1.91
CA ASN A 26 -1.62 -7.86 -2.19
C ASN A 26 -1.10 -8.38 -3.53
N LEU A 27 -0.67 -7.48 -4.41
CA LEU A 27 0.03 -7.83 -5.63
C LEU A 27 1.51 -7.55 -5.43
N GLU A 28 2.33 -8.60 -5.55
CA GLU A 28 3.76 -8.55 -5.33
C GLU A 28 4.50 -9.04 -6.57
N TRP A 29 5.63 -8.41 -6.89
CA TRP A 29 6.51 -8.88 -7.96
C TRP A 29 7.52 -9.85 -7.39
N ARG A 30 7.42 -11.12 -7.79
CA ARG A 30 8.32 -12.19 -7.35
C ARG A 30 8.69 -13.09 -8.50
N ASN A 31 9.97 -13.44 -8.62
CA ASN A 31 10.45 -14.41 -9.60
C ASN A 31 10.00 -14.08 -11.03
N ASN A 32 10.11 -12.79 -11.40
CA ASN A 32 9.74 -12.27 -12.72
C ASN A 32 8.26 -12.42 -13.05
N GLY A 33 7.40 -12.45 -12.05
CA GLY A 33 5.95 -12.53 -12.24
C GLY A 33 5.18 -11.84 -11.13
N TRP A 34 3.94 -11.49 -11.43
CA TRP A 34 3.01 -10.97 -10.44
C TRP A 34 2.39 -12.11 -9.66
N VAL A 35 2.42 -11.98 -8.34
CA VAL A 35 1.83 -12.95 -7.41
C VAL A 35 0.80 -12.24 -6.56
N ALA A 36 -0.41 -12.81 -6.49
CA ALA A 36 -1.45 -12.34 -5.60
C ALA A 36 -1.37 -13.07 -4.27
N ASP A 37 -1.35 -12.30 -3.18
CA ASP A 37 -1.36 -12.83 -1.81
C ASP A 37 -2.63 -12.34 -1.13
N ASP A 38 -3.55 -13.24 -0.83
CA ASP A 38 -4.87 -12.91 -0.29
C ASP A 38 -4.97 -13.02 1.23
N ARG A 39 -3.85 -13.23 1.94
CA ARG A 39 -3.84 -13.41 3.40
C ARG A 39 -4.51 -12.28 4.16
N TYR A 40 -4.41 -11.06 3.63
CA TYR A 40 -4.93 -9.86 4.28
C TYR A 40 -6.21 -9.33 3.64
N LEU A 41 -6.80 -10.08 2.71
CA LEU A 41 -8.06 -9.69 2.11
C LEU A 41 -9.14 -9.56 3.19
N GLY A 42 -9.82 -8.42 3.22
CA GLY A 42 -10.83 -8.14 4.26
C GLY A 42 -10.26 -7.61 5.57
N HIS A 43 -8.94 -7.56 5.71
CA HIS A 43 -8.30 -7.04 6.92
C HIS A 43 -8.49 -5.52 7.01
N ASN A 44 -8.72 -5.00 8.21
CA ASN A 44 -8.81 -3.55 8.43
C ASN A 44 -7.51 -3.00 8.99
N TRP A 45 -6.94 -2.02 8.28
CA TRP A 45 -5.64 -1.43 8.61
C TRP A 45 -5.76 -0.08 9.33
N SER A 46 -6.98 0.41 9.57
CA SER A 46 -7.19 1.75 10.12
C SER A 46 -6.56 1.97 11.49
N TRP A 47 -6.23 0.90 12.20
CA TRP A 47 -5.56 0.95 13.50
C TRP A 47 -4.06 1.22 13.41
N ARG A 48 -3.46 1.04 12.23
CA ARG A 48 -2.03 1.29 12.03
C ARG A 48 -1.79 2.79 11.90
N PRO A 49 -0.77 3.35 12.57
CA PRO A 49 -0.50 4.79 12.49
C PRO A 49 -0.31 5.32 11.08
N TYR A 50 0.39 4.59 10.22
CA TYR A 50 0.59 5.03 8.85
C TYR A 50 -0.73 5.18 8.09
N PHE A 51 -1.68 4.29 8.37
CA PHE A 51 -2.93 4.24 7.62
C PHE A 51 -3.87 5.37 8.02
N TYR A 52 -4.14 5.55 9.32
CA TYR A 52 -5.04 6.63 9.71
C TYR A 52 -4.44 8.01 9.40
N HIS A 53 -3.12 8.11 9.37
CA HIS A 53 -2.45 9.33 8.94
C HIS A 53 -2.72 9.62 7.46
N LEU A 54 -2.63 8.61 6.60
CA LEU A 54 -3.03 8.73 5.20
C LEU A 54 -4.49 9.15 5.05
N LEU A 55 -5.39 8.54 5.84
CA LEU A 55 -6.81 8.88 5.81
C LEU A 55 -7.05 10.33 6.21
N ALA A 56 -6.33 10.82 7.21
CA ALA A 56 -6.50 12.18 7.71
C ALA A 56 -6.01 13.25 6.73
N GLU A 57 -4.92 12.99 6.01
CA GLU A 57 -4.24 13.99 5.19
C GLU A 57 -4.52 13.84 3.69
N GLY A 58 -4.81 12.65 3.23
CA GLY A 58 -4.82 12.31 1.82
C GLY A 58 -6.20 12.10 1.21
N TRP A 59 -7.27 12.49 1.86
CA TRP A 59 -8.63 12.18 1.38
C TRP A 59 -9.00 12.84 0.04
N GLU A 60 -8.29 13.88 -0.36
CA GLU A 60 -8.53 14.53 -1.65
C GLU A 60 -8.04 13.64 -2.80
N GLU A 61 -8.89 13.43 -3.80
CA GLU A 61 -8.52 12.68 -4.99
C GLU A 61 -7.32 13.30 -5.69
N ARG A 62 -6.51 12.45 -6.30
CA ARG A 62 -5.32 12.81 -7.09
C ARG A 62 -4.17 13.34 -6.25
N ARG A 63 -4.33 13.40 -4.94
CA ARG A 63 -3.24 13.79 -4.06
C ARG A 63 -2.51 12.54 -3.58
N LEU A 64 -1.25 12.42 -3.96
CA LEU A 64 -0.38 11.37 -3.44
C LEU A 64 0.09 11.74 -2.03
N THR A 65 -0.12 10.85 -1.10
CA THR A 65 0.29 11.03 0.30
C THR A 65 1.27 9.93 0.69
N LEU A 66 2.35 10.32 1.39
CA LEU A 66 3.35 9.38 1.87
C LEU A 66 3.23 9.25 3.39
N SER A 67 3.30 8.02 3.88
CA SER A 67 3.40 7.78 5.32
C SER A 67 4.82 8.02 5.83
N ASN A 68 4.97 8.07 7.16
CA ASN A 68 6.27 7.88 7.78
C ASN A 68 6.72 6.43 7.60
N THR A 69 8.01 6.16 7.81
CA THR A 69 8.51 4.80 7.79
C THR A 69 7.96 4.00 8.97
N TYR A 70 7.74 2.72 8.76
CA TYR A 70 7.24 1.80 9.77
C TYR A 70 7.76 0.40 9.49
N ARG A 71 7.57 -0.53 10.43
CA ARG A 71 7.90 -1.92 10.20
C ARG A 71 6.75 -2.63 9.50
N ASP A 72 7.06 -3.24 8.36
CA ASP A 72 6.09 -4.01 7.59
C ASP A 72 5.66 -5.27 8.36
N ALA A 73 4.34 -5.49 8.45
CA ALA A 73 3.78 -6.64 9.15
C ALA A 73 4.16 -7.98 8.51
N THR A 74 4.42 -7.99 7.20
CA THR A 74 4.76 -9.20 6.46
C THR A 74 6.25 -9.53 6.53
N SER A 75 7.12 -8.56 6.23
CA SER A 75 8.55 -8.78 6.09
C SER A 75 9.37 -8.34 7.30
N ASN A 76 8.77 -7.59 8.22
CA ASN A 76 9.43 -6.95 9.36
C ASN A 76 10.55 -5.98 8.95
N GLN A 77 10.59 -5.57 7.69
CA GLN A 77 11.52 -4.57 7.19
C GLN A 77 10.93 -3.19 7.29
N TYR A 78 11.77 -2.17 7.28
CA TYR A 78 11.30 -0.79 7.23
C TYR A 78 10.72 -0.50 5.86
N CYS A 79 9.51 0.05 5.83
CA CYS A 79 8.87 0.50 4.61
C CYS A 79 8.12 1.81 4.85
N LEU A 80 7.66 2.39 3.76
CA LEU A 80 6.69 3.48 3.81
C LEU A 80 5.60 3.18 2.79
N THR A 81 4.45 3.81 2.96
CA THR A 81 3.31 3.59 2.08
C THR A 81 2.95 4.89 1.38
N ALA A 82 2.82 4.80 0.06
CA ALA A 82 2.24 5.86 -0.76
C ALA A 82 0.77 5.53 -0.98
N GLY A 83 -0.10 6.50 -0.81
CA GLY A 83 -1.53 6.31 -0.97
C GLY A 83 -2.17 7.41 -1.78
N GLN A 84 -3.20 7.05 -2.54
CA GLN A 84 -3.98 8.00 -3.32
C GLN A 84 -5.44 7.56 -3.35
N PHE A 85 -6.33 8.48 -2.98
CA PHE A 85 -7.77 8.25 -3.09
C PHE A 85 -8.23 8.33 -4.53
N PHE A 86 -9.21 7.51 -4.87
CA PHE A 86 -9.89 7.54 -6.15
C PHE A 86 -11.36 7.13 -5.98
N ASP A 87 -12.13 7.13 -7.07
CA ASP A 87 -13.54 6.76 -7.04
C ASP A 87 -14.34 7.62 -6.04
N ASN A 88 -14.22 8.93 -6.17
CA ASN A 88 -14.87 9.93 -5.30
C ASN A 88 -14.53 9.74 -3.80
N GLY A 89 -13.31 9.30 -3.51
CA GLY A 89 -12.85 9.09 -2.14
C GLY A 89 -13.30 7.78 -1.52
N GLU A 90 -13.98 6.93 -2.27
CA GLU A 90 -14.48 5.66 -1.75
C GLU A 90 -13.40 4.58 -1.67
N ARG A 91 -12.34 4.71 -2.47
CA ARG A 91 -11.25 3.74 -2.53
C ARG A 91 -9.90 4.42 -2.39
N LEU A 92 -8.95 3.65 -1.92
CA LEU A 92 -7.57 4.08 -1.71
C LEU A 92 -6.63 3.06 -2.34
N LEU A 93 -5.79 3.52 -3.27
CA LEU A 93 -4.69 2.71 -3.81
C LEU A 93 -3.47 2.90 -2.92
N LEU A 94 -2.87 1.81 -2.52
CA LEU A 94 -1.73 1.79 -1.62
C LEU A 94 -0.56 1.06 -2.26
N ILE A 95 0.62 1.65 -2.12
CA ILE A 95 1.88 1.10 -2.63
C ILE A 95 2.86 1.07 -1.47
N ASP A 96 3.29 -0.11 -1.09
CA ASP A 96 4.31 -0.28 -0.04
C ASP A 96 5.70 -0.29 -0.67
N ILE A 97 6.57 0.52 -0.11
CA ILE A 97 7.89 0.83 -0.65
C ILE A 97 8.95 0.45 0.39
N ASP A 98 10.01 -0.24 -0.07
CA ASP A 98 11.15 -0.54 0.78
C ASP A 98 11.91 0.74 1.10
N ALA A 99 11.83 1.19 2.35
CA ALA A 99 12.47 2.43 2.78
C ALA A 99 13.98 2.29 2.92
N VAL A 100 14.50 1.08 3.05
CA VAL A 100 15.94 0.85 3.15
C VAL A 100 16.61 1.09 1.80
N GLY A 101 15.93 0.81 0.71
CA GLY A 101 16.45 1.00 -0.64
C GLY A 101 16.40 2.43 -1.16
N LEU A 102 15.83 3.33 -0.39
CA LEU A 102 15.75 4.75 -0.75
C LEU A 102 16.98 5.53 -0.18
#